data_7c8c36a065bd123811f62715e7ee56b2
#
_entry.id   7c8c36a065bd123811f62715e7ee56b2
#
_cell.length_a   1.000
_cell.length_b   1.000
_cell.length_c   1.000
_cell.angle_alpha   90.00
_cell.angle_beta   90.00
_cell.angle_gamma   90.00
#
_symmetry.space_group_name_H-M   'P 1'
#
loop_
_entity.id
_entity.type
_entity.pdbx_description
1 polymer ?
#
loop_
_entity_poly.entity_id
_entity_poly.type
_entity_poly.pdbx_seq_one_letter_code
_entity_poly.pdbx_strand_id
1 'polypeptide(L)'
;MSGRALALWAAAGTGFQVGASMVATRYVVDTAGPASLGFLCYGIGFLCLVPVLLLQPRMPIDRRDTLPIGLLGIGQFGILIVLLNFSLLHIPSARASLLFATFPLMTMLLSVGLRHDVLTARRAAGSALSVLGVAIALGGDALAPALAGQSPWLGALAALAAAFCGAACSVGYPPYVVRYSALHVTALAMLIAVGFLAALAAGEGFFSAWPHFSAIEWAAIVFIGVSSGIGFFLWVYALGRAPPMLVTMFLGLSPITATLGGTLLLSKPLPVSALVGLACVISGLLLALRASK
;
A
#
# COMPACT_ATOMS: atom_id res chain seq x y z
N MET A 1 21.69 2.81 -15.58
CA MET A 1 20.26 2.44 -15.64
C MET A 1 19.45 3.69 -15.97
N SER A 2 18.46 3.61 -16.86
CA SER A 2 17.58 4.76 -17.11
C SER A 2 16.74 5.07 -15.85
N GLY A 3 16.40 6.35 -15.60
CA GLY A 3 15.61 6.75 -14.43
C GLY A 3 14.26 6.02 -14.35
N ARG A 4 13.69 5.61 -15.50
CA ARG A 4 12.49 4.79 -15.58
C ARG A 4 12.71 3.36 -15.08
N ALA A 5 13.85 2.73 -15.41
CA ALA A 5 14.16 1.39 -14.90
C ALA A 5 14.29 1.41 -13.36
N LEU A 6 14.94 2.43 -12.80
CA LEU A 6 15.04 2.58 -11.35
C LEU A 6 13.67 2.79 -10.68
N ALA A 7 12.76 3.53 -11.32
CA ALA A 7 11.40 3.72 -10.82
C ALA A 7 10.60 2.40 -10.79
N LEU A 8 10.76 1.54 -11.79
CA LEU A 8 10.08 0.23 -11.82
C LEU A 8 10.64 -0.71 -10.75
N TRP A 9 11.96 -0.70 -10.51
CA TRP A 9 12.56 -1.44 -9.39
C TRP A 9 12.09 -0.93 -8.04
N ALA A 10 11.96 0.39 -7.88
CA ALA A 10 11.39 1.00 -6.67
C ALA A 10 9.93 0.56 -6.45
N ALA A 11 9.11 0.54 -7.50
CA ALA A 11 7.73 0.05 -7.44
C ALA A 11 7.67 -1.45 -7.06
N ALA A 12 8.56 -2.28 -7.64
CA ALA A 12 8.67 -3.70 -7.28
C ALA A 12 9.05 -3.88 -5.80
N GLY A 13 10.05 -3.13 -5.33
CA GLY A 13 10.46 -3.12 -3.92
C GLY A 13 9.30 -2.76 -2.99
N THR A 14 8.47 -1.79 -3.36
CA THR A 14 7.26 -1.44 -2.59
C THR A 14 6.27 -2.60 -2.57
N GLY A 15 6.03 -3.28 -3.69
CA GLY A 15 5.13 -4.43 -3.74
C GLY A 15 5.58 -5.57 -2.79
N PHE A 16 6.87 -5.87 -2.76
CA PHE A 16 7.44 -6.84 -1.82
C PHE A 16 7.31 -6.38 -0.36
N GLN A 17 7.62 -5.12 -0.08
CA GLN A 17 7.53 -4.53 1.26
C GLN A 17 6.08 -4.60 1.80
N VAL A 18 5.08 -4.23 0.98
CA VAL A 18 3.68 -4.28 1.38
C VAL A 18 3.26 -5.70 1.75
N GLY A 19 3.67 -6.71 0.96
CA GLY A 19 3.38 -8.10 1.27
C GLY A 19 4.01 -8.57 2.59
N ALA A 20 5.27 -8.22 2.84
CA ALA A 20 5.95 -8.54 4.09
C ALA A 20 5.30 -7.84 5.30
N SER A 21 4.91 -6.56 5.15
CA SER A 21 4.19 -5.82 6.19
C SER A 21 2.82 -6.43 6.49
N MET A 22 2.09 -6.92 5.48
CA MET A 22 0.80 -7.60 5.71
C MET A 22 0.94 -8.85 6.58
N VAL A 23 2.03 -9.60 6.44
CA VAL A 23 2.31 -10.76 7.32
C VAL A 23 2.57 -10.27 8.75
N ALA A 24 3.41 -9.27 8.92
CA ALA A 24 3.75 -8.74 10.24
C ALA A 24 2.55 -8.09 10.96
N THR A 25 1.66 -7.41 10.22
CA THR A 25 0.45 -6.77 10.76
C THR A 25 -0.46 -7.77 11.49
N ARG A 26 -0.51 -9.03 11.05
CA ARG A 26 -1.34 -10.06 11.70
C ARG A 26 -0.95 -10.37 13.14
N TYR A 27 0.28 -10.07 13.54
CA TYR A 27 0.75 -10.28 14.90
C TYR A 27 0.32 -9.16 15.86
N VAL A 28 -0.18 -8.03 15.36
CA VAL A 28 -0.37 -6.80 16.15
C VAL A 28 -1.76 -6.19 16.01
N VAL A 29 -2.47 -6.44 14.92
CA VAL A 29 -3.71 -5.71 14.59
C VAL A 29 -4.81 -5.89 15.63
N ASP A 30 -4.90 -7.07 16.24
CA ASP A 30 -5.92 -7.38 17.25
C ASP A 30 -5.64 -6.66 18.58
N THR A 31 -4.37 -6.35 18.88
CA THR A 31 -3.96 -5.71 20.14
C THR A 31 -3.97 -4.18 20.02
N ALA A 32 -3.58 -3.64 18.85
CA ALA A 32 -3.30 -2.20 18.71
C ALA A 32 -4.49 -1.35 18.27
N GLY A 33 -5.48 -1.93 17.60
CA GLY A 33 -6.50 -1.17 16.88
C GLY A 33 -6.03 -0.60 15.53
N PRO A 34 -6.95 -0.37 14.58
CA PRO A 34 -6.61 0.00 13.21
C PRO A 34 -5.84 1.32 13.06
N ALA A 35 -6.29 2.38 13.75
CA ALA A 35 -5.66 3.70 13.64
C ALA A 35 -4.40 3.79 14.52
N SER A 36 -4.43 3.20 15.71
CA SER A 36 -3.30 3.17 16.65
C SER A 36 -2.10 2.44 16.06
N LEU A 37 -2.32 1.31 15.38
CA LEU A 37 -1.27 0.61 14.66
C LEU A 37 -0.71 1.46 13.51
N GLY A 38 -1.58 2.12 12.74
CA GLY A 38 -1.18 3.06 11.71
C GLY A 38 -0.31 4.18 12.28
N PHE A 39 -0.74 4.80 13.39
CA PHE A 39 0.01 5.86 14.08
C PHE A 39 1.43 5.42 14.46
N LEU A 40 1.56 4.27 15.11
CA LEU A 40 2.86 3.74 15.52
C LEU A 40 3.77 3.46 14.31
N CYS A 41 3.26 2.71 13.32
CA CYS A 41 4.06 2.30 12.17
C CYS A 41 4.49 3.51 11.32
N TYR A 42 3.57 4.42 11.00
CA TYR A 42 3.93 5.60 10.19
C TYR A 42 4.69 6.65 10.96
N GLY A 43 4.50 6.74 12.28
CA GLY A 43 5.35 7.52 13.17
C GLY A 43 6.81 7.05 13.11
N ILE A 44 7.06 5.76 13.26
CA ILE A 44 8.40 5.16 13.12
C ILE A 44 8.93 5.38 11.69
N GLY A 45 8.11 5.15 10.67
CA GLY A 45 8.48 5.37 9.27
C GLY A 45 8.91 6.81 8.99
N PHE A 46 8.19 7.79 9.52
CA PHE A 46 8.55 9.20 9.44
C PHE A 46 9.87 9.47 10.15
N LEU A 47 10.06 8.98 11.39
CA LEU A 47 11.30 9.14 12.13
C LEU A 47 12.52 8.57 11.39
N CYS A 48 12.36 7.48 10.65
CA CYS A 48 13.41 6.93 9.80
C CYS A 48 13.75 7.84 8.59
N LEU A 49 12.80 8.62 8.09
CA LEU A 49 13.05 9.57 6.99
C LEU A 49 13.72 10.86 7.48
N VAL A 50 13.51 11.28 8.73
CA VAL A 50 14.03 12.54 9.30
C VAL A 50 15.56 12.67 9.15
N PRO A 51 16.41 11.69 9.51
CA PRO A 51 17.85 11.84 9.34
C PRO A 51 18.25 12.09 7.89
N VAL A 52 17.64 11.37 6.97
CA VAL A 52 17.91 11.53 5.52
C VAL A 52 17.43 12.89 5.04
N LEU A 53 16.29 13.38 5.53
CA LEU A 53 15.76 14.70 5.21
C LEU A 53 16.67 15.83 5.71
N LEU A 54 17.24 15.70 6.91
CA LEU A 54 18.16 16.68 7.50
C LEU A 54 19.49 16.77 6.75
N LEU A 55 19.92 15.68 6.09
CA LEU A 55 21.13 15.64 5.28
C LEU A 55 20.94 16.20 3.85
N GLN A 56 19.70 16.37 3.42
CA GLN A 56 19.39 16.94 2.10
C GLN A 56 19.30 18.47 2.15
N PRO A 57 19.63 19.16 1.04
CA PRO A 57 19.38 20.58 0.93
C PRO A 57 17.91 20.89 1.20
N ARG A 58 17.65 21.94 1.99
CA ARG A 58 16.29 22.37 2.29
C ARG A 58 15.59 22.77 1.00
N MET A 59 14.52 22.08 0.65
CA MET A 59 13.62 22.39 -0.45
C MET A 59 12.34 22.97 0.14
N PRO A 60 12.14 24.29 0.15
CA PRO A 60 10.90 24.89 0.66
C PRO A 60 9.75 24.47 -0.26
N ILE A 61 8.75 23.80 0.32
CA ILE A 61 7.49 23.52 -0.36
C ILE A 61 6.62 24.77 -0.27
N ASP A 62 6.05 25.22 -1.38
CA ASP A 62 5.15 26.36 -1.42
C ASP A 62 3.94 26.11 -0.47
N ARG A 63 3.54 27.14 0.26
CA ARG A 63 2.37 27.06 1.16
C ARG A 63 1.10 26.61 0.44
N ARG A 64 0.97 26.94 -0.84
CA ARG A 64 -0.17 26.51 -1.67
C ARG A 64 -0.19 25.01 -1.93
N ASP A 65 0.98 24.37 -2.00
CA ASP A 65 1.12 22.94 -2.27
C ASP A 65 1.14 22.11 -0.97
N THR A 66 1.34 22.74 0.20
CA THR A 66 1.38 22.06 1.51
C THR A 66 0.05 21.38 1.84
N LEU A 67 -1.08 22.06 1.64
CA LEU A 67 -2.40 21.50 1.91
C LEU A 67 -2.74 20.32 0.98
N PRO A 68 -2.62 20.42 -0.35
CA PRO A 68 -2.84 19.29 -1.24
C PRO A 68 -1.94 18.09 -0.94
N ILE A 69 -0.64 18.30 -0.71
CA ILE A 69 0.29 17.22 -0.34
C ILE A 69 -0.13 16.58 0.98
N GLY A 70 -0.55 17.38 1.95
CA GLY A 70 -1.06 16.89 3.23
C GLY A 70 -2.33 16.05 3.08
N LEU A 71 -3.28 16.48 2.27
CA LEU A 71 -4.50 15.73 1.98
C LEU A 71 -4.20 14.41 1.27
N LEU A 72 -3.26 14.40 0.32
CA LEU A 72 -2.76 13.17 -0.30
C LEU A 72 -2.10 12.25 0.74
N GLY A 73 -1.37 12.81 1.69
CA GLY A 73 -0.78 12.07 2.82
C GLY A 73 -1.85 11.43 3.71
N ILE A 74 -2.85 12.21 4.14
CA ILE A 74 -3.99 11.71 4.92
C ILE A 74 -4.71 10.59 4.17
N GLY A 75 -4.97 10.77 2.88
CA GLY A 75 -5.60 9.74 2.05
C GLY A 75 -4.75 8.48 1.97
N GLN A 76 -3.48 8.62 1.61
CA GLN A 76 -2.59 7.48 1.33
C GLN A 76 -2.14 6.74 2.58
N PHE A 77 -1.78 7.44 3.66
CA PHE A 77 -1.18 6.87 4.87
C PHE A 77 -2.13 6.83 6.06
N GLY A 78 -3.18 7.63 6.03
CA GLY A 78 -4.23 7.65 7.05
C GLY A 78 -5.43 6.83 6.65
N ILE A 79 -6.29 7.38 5.79
CA ILE A 79 -7.59 6.81 5.45
C ILE A 79 -7.46 5.41 4.83
N LEU A 80 -6.60 5.24 3.82
CA LEU A 80 -6.37 3.94 3.17
C LEU A 80 -6.02 2.87 4.20
N ILE A 81 -5.08 3.18 5.09
CA ILE A 81 -4.56 2.20 6.06
C ILE A 81 -5.61 1.85 7.12
N VAL A 82 -6.31 2.85 7.65
CA VAL A 82 -7.40 2.60 8.62
C VAL A 82 -8.50 1.75 7.98
N LEU A 83 -8.91 2.06 6.75
CA LEU A 83 -9.91 1.28 6.01
C LEU A 83 -9.43 -0.16 5.74
N LEU A 84 -8.16 -0.35 5.37
CA LEU A 84 -7.62 -1.68 5.13
C LEU A 84 -7.52 -2.49 6.42
N ASN A 85 -7.02 -1.89 7.50
CA ASN A 85 -6.97 -2.54 8.81
C ASN A 85 -8.39 -2.86 9.33
N PHE A 86 -9.34 -1.93 9.17
CA PHE A 86 -10.75 -2.16 9.50
C PHE A 86 -11.33 -3.31 8.68
N SER A 87 -11.02 -3.40 7.39
CA SER A 87 -11.44 -4.52 6.54
C SER A 87 -11.00 -5.87 7.13
N LEU A 88 -9.76 -5.96 7.63
CA LEU A 88 -9.20 -7.18 8.21
C LEU A 88 -9.89 -7.63 9.50
N LEU A 89 -10.59 -6.74 10.20
CA LEU A 89 -11.45 -7.11 11.34
C LEU A 89 -12.75 -7.80 10.92
N HIS A 90 -13.17 -7.66 9.66
CA HIS A 90 -14.49 -8.10 9.19
C HIS A 90 -14.43 -9.22 8.14
N ILE A 91 -13.31 -9.34 7.41
CA ILE A 91 -13.12 -10.36 6.37
C ILE A 91 -11.72 -10.99 6.46
N PRO A 92 -11.56 -12.24 5.98
CA PRO A 92 -10.25 -12.88 5.89
C PRO A 92 -9.27 -12.05 5.05
N SER A 93 -7.99 -12.06 5.44
CA SER A 93 -6.93 -11.29 4.75
C SER A 93 -6.80 -11.62 3.27
N ALA A 94 -7.04 -12.88 2.88
CA ALA A 94 -7.06 -13.29 1.47
C ALA A 94 -8.14 -12.54 0.68
N ARG A 95 -9.36 -12.43 1.23
CA ARG A 95 -10.46 -11.70 0.60
C ARG A 95 -10.19 -10.19 0.55
N ALA A 96 -9.66 -9.61 1.64
CA ALA A 96 -9.27 -8.20 1.67
C ALA A 96 -8.18 -7.91 0.61
N SER A 97 -7.15 -8.76 0.52
CA SER A 97 -6.07 -8.64 -0.48
C SER A 97 -6.57 -8.75 -1.91
N LEU A 98 -7.54 -9.65 -2.19
CA LEU A 98 -8.13 -9.77 -3.51
C LEU A 98 -8.91 -8.51 -3.90
N LEU A 99 -9.71 -7.97 -2.99
CA LEU A 99 -10.44 -6.72 -3.23
C LEU A 99 -9.47 -5.54 -3.40
N PHE A 100 -8.44 -5.47 -2.58
CA PHE A 100 -7.40 -4.44 -2.71
C PHE A 100 -6.58 -4.58 -4.01
N ALA A 101 -6.45 -5.78 -4.58
CA ALA A 101 -5.79 -5.99 -5.88
C ALA A 101 -6.52 -5.34 -7.06
N THR A 102 -7.73 -4.81 -6.86
CA THR A 102 -8.42 -3.95 -7.86
C THR A 102 -7.83 -2.54 -7.94
N PHE A 103 -6.93 -2.17 -7.03
CA PHE A 103 -6.25 -0.87 -6.96
C PHE A 103 -5.68 -0.41 -8.32
N PRO A 104 -4.92 -1.21 -9.10
CA PRO A 104 -4.42 -0.80 -10.42
C PRO A 104 -5.53 -0.52 -11.42
N LEU A 105 -6.64 -1.26 -11.39
CA LEU A 105 -7.80 -1.00 -12.25
C LEU A 105 -8.44 0.34 -11.90
N MET A 106 -8.61 0.64 -10.60
CA MET A 106 -9.14 1.93 -10.15
C MET A 106 -8.21 3.07 -10.54
N THR A 107 -6.88 2.90 -10.39
CA THR A 107 -5.88 3.89 -10.82
C THR A 107 -5.96 4.14 -12.32
N MET A 108 -6.11 3.09 -13.12
CA MET A 108 -6.28 3.20 -14.58
C MET A 108 -7.53 4.00 -14.93
N LEU A 109 -8.68 3.66 -14.34
CA LEU A 109 -9.94 4.36 -14.60
C LEU A 109 -9.87 5.83 -14.22
N LEU A 110 -9.29 6.14 -13.06
CA LEU A 110 -9.09 7.52 -12.61
C LEU A 110 -8.13 8.29 -13.52
N SER A 111 -6.99 7.70 -13.90
CA SER A 111 -6.00 8.34 -14.78
C SER A 111 -6.59 8.65 -16.16
N VAL A 112 -7.39 7.75 -16.71
CA VAL A 112 -8.10 7.96 -18.00
C VAL A 112 -9.21 9.01 -17.83
N GLY A 113 -10.01 8.91 -16.77
CA GLY A 113 -11.10 9.87 -16.51
C GLY A 113 -10.60 11.30 -16.32
N LEU A 114 -9.44 11.47 -15.69
CA LEU A 114 -8.76 12.76 -15.51
C LEU A 114 -7.89 13.17 -16.71
N ARG A 115 -7.90 12.40 -17.80
CA ARG A 115 -7.11 12.65 -19.02
C ARG A 115 -5.59 12.69 -18.78
N HIS A 116 -5.10 12.07 -17.73
CA HIS A 116 -3.67 11.97 -17.43
C HIS A 116 -3.00 10.83 -18.20
N ASP A 117 -3.76 9.86 -18.69
CA ASP A 117 -3.25 8.72 -19.46
C ASP A 117 -4.28 8.25 -20.49
N VAL A 118 -3.81 7.43 -21.44
CA VAL A 118 -4.66 6.87 -22.51
C VAL A 118 -4.91 5.40 -22.22
N LEU A 119 -6.19 5.00 -22.29
CA LEU A 119 -6.57 3.61 -22.17
C LEU A 119 -6.09 2.81 -23.38
N THR A 120 -5.17 1.90 -23.14
CA THR A 120 -4.77 0.94 -24.17
C THR A 120 -5.28 -0.46 -23.81
N ALA A 121 -5.75 -1.23 -24.81
CA ALA A 121 -6.22 -2.59 -24.58
C ALA A 121 -5.19 -3.48 -23.87
N ARG A 122 -3.90 -3.28 -24.16
CA ARG A 122 -2.81 -4.03 -23.51
C ARG A 122 -2.69 -3.72 -22.02
N ARG A 123 -2.84 -2.44 -21.61
CA ARG A 123 -2.79 -2.04 -20.20
C ARG A 123 -4.01 -2.55 -19.45
N ALA A 124 -5.20 -2.46 -20.05
CA ALA A 124 -6.41 -3.01 -19.47
C ALA A 124 -6.31 -4.53 -19.29
N ALA A 125 -5.88 -5.25 -20.33
CA ALA A 125 -5.68 -6.70 -20.25
C ALA A 125 -4.59 -7.09 -19.24
N GLY A 126 -3.48 -6.33 -19.16
CA GLY A 126 -2.43 -6.54 -18.17
C GLY A 126 -2.92 -6.38 -16.74
N SER A 127 -3.71 -5.32 -16.45
CA SER A 127 -4.31 -5.12 -15.13
C SER A 127 -5.32 -6.21 -14.78
N ALA A 128 -6.19 -6.58 -15.72
CA ALA A 128 -7.16 -7.65 -15.52
C ALA A 128 -6.46 -9.00 -15.26
N LEU A 129 -5.39 -9.31 -16.02
CA LEU A 129 -4.61 -10.52 -15.82
C LEU A 129 -3.90 -10.54 -14.46
N SER A 130 -3.41 -9.38 -13.97
CA SER A 130 -2.83 -9.26 -12.63
C SER A 130 -3.86 -9.54 -11.53
N VAL A 131 -5.07 -8.96 -11.64
CA VAL A 131 -6.17 -9.23 -10.68
C VAL A 131 -6.57 -10.71 -10.70
N LEU A 132 -6.70 -11.30 -11.89
CA LEU A 132 -6.99 -12.72 -12.05
C LEU A 132 -5.89 -13.58 -11.43
N GLY A 133 -4.62 -13.21 -11.64
CA GLY A 133 -3.46 -13.88 -11.03
C GLY A 133 -3.53 -13.86 -9.50
N VAL A 134 -3.89 -12.73 -8.89
CA VAL A 134 -4.11 -12.64 -7.44
C VAL A 134 -5.28 -13.53 -7.01
N ALA A 135 -6.39 -13.53 -7.76
CA ALA A 135 -7.54 -14.39 -7.47
C ALA A 135 -7.17 -15.88 -7.49
N ILE A 136 -6.37 -16.31 -8.47
CA ILE A 136 -5.85 -17.69 -8.58
C ILE A 136 -4.91 -18.00 -7.41
N ALA A 137 -3.98 -17.07 -7.07
CA ALA A 137 -3.01 -17.27 -6.00
C ALA A 137 -3.66 -17.48 -4.63
N LEU A 138 -4.72 -16.74 -4.35
CA LEU A 138 -5.46 -16.80 -3.09
C LEU A 138 -6.45 -17.98 -3.05
N GLY A 139 -6.86 -18.50 -4.21
CA GLY A 139 -7.71 -19.69 -4.34
C GLY A 139 -8.98 -19.63 -3.48
N GLY A 140 -9.31 -20.74 -2.82
CA GLY A 140 -10.47 -20.86 -1.95
C GLY A 140 -10.44 -19.98 -0.70
N ASP A 141 -9.26 -19.56 -0.25
CA ASP A 141 -9.12 -18.72 0.96
C ASP A 141 -9.80 -17.35 0.80
N ALA A 142 -9.87 -16.86 -0.46
CA ALA A 142 -10.60 -15.62 -0.77
C ALA A 142 -12.12 -15.76 -0.63
N LEU A 143 -12.63 -16.99 -0.72
CA LEU A 143 -14.05 -17.32 -0.59
C LEU A 143 -14.41 -17.85 0.79
N ALA A 144 -13.45 -17.94 1.72
CA ALA A 144 -13.70 -18.42 3.08
C ALA A 144 -14.84 -17.64 3.73
N PRO A 145 -15.75 -18.32 4.47
CA PRO A 145 -16.84 -17.66 5.16
C PRO A 145 -16.31 -16.68 6.21
N ALA A 146 -17.05 -15.60 6.43
CA ALA A 146 -16.74 -14.68 7.52
C ALA A 146 -16.98 -15.35 8.87
N LEU A 147 -16.23 -14.93 9.88
CA LEU A 147 -16.42 -15.40 11.25
C LEU A 147 -17.78 -14.92 11.80
N ALA A 148 -18.34 -15.68 12.74
CA ALA A 148 -19.62 -15.34 13.36
C ALA A 148 -19.57 -13.94 14.02
N GLY A 149 -20.59 -13.11 13.82
CA GLY A 149 -20.68 -11.75 14.34
C GLY A 149 -19.99 -10.67 13.49
N GLN A 150 -19.34 -11.03 12.38
CA GLN A 150 -18.71 -10.08 11.47
C GLN A 150 -19.70 -9.63 10.36
N SER A 151 -19.47 -8.41 9.84
CA SER A 151 -20.25 -7.86 8.72
C SER A 151 -19.41 -7.89 7.44
N PRO A 152 -19.48 -8.99 6.64
CA PRO A 152 -18.59 -9.20 5.50
C PRO A 152 -18.68 -8.11 4.45
N TRP A 153 -19.87 -7.52 4.27
CA TRP A 153 -20.09 -6.44 3.31
C TRP A 153 -19.38 -5.14 3.73
N LEU A 154 -19.34 -4.84 5.05
CA LEU A 154 -18.59 -3.68 5.57
C LEU A 154 -17.08 -3.85 5.32
N GLY A 155 -16.54 -5.02 5.61
CA GLY A 155 -15.14 -5.34 5.35
C GLY A 155 -14.79 -5.26 3.86
N ALA A 156 -15.67 -5.78 2.99
CA ALA A 156 -15.47 -5.69 1.55
C ALA A 156 -15.53 -4.24 1.04
N LEU A 157 -16.50 -3.46 1.51
CA LEU A 157 -16.63 -2.05 1.16
C LEU A 157 -15.41 -1.24 1.62
N ALA A 158 -14.92 -1.49 2.84
CA ALA A 158 -13.72 -0.85 3.37
C ALA A 158 -12.47 -1.17 2.54
N ALA A 159 -12.28 -2.43 2.12
CA ALA A 159 -11.16 -2.82 1.26
C ALA A 159 -11.22 -2.12 -0.11
N LEU A 160 -12.40 -2.06 -0.73
CA LEU A 160 -12.60 -1.35 -2.00
C LEU A 160 -12.41 0.16 -1.85
N ALA A 161 -12.93 0.76 -0.77
CA ALA A 161 -12.73 2.17 -0.46
C ALA A 161 -11.26 2.50 -0.21
N ALA A 162 -10.51 1.63 0.46
CA ALA A 162 -9.06 1.74 0.64
C ALA A 162 -8.35 1.73 -0.71
N ALA A 163 -8.69 0.79 -1.61
CA ALA A 163 -8.11 0.70 -2.95
C ALA A 163 -8.42 1.95 -3.78
N PHE A 164 -9.65 2.46 -3.72
CA PHE A 164 -10.04 3.69 -4.42
C PHE A 164 -9.31 4.92 -3.88
N CYS A 165 -9.23 5.08 -2.55
CA CYS A 165 -8.53 6.18 -1.90
C CYS A 165 -7.05 6.20 -2.30
N GLY A 166 -6.38 5.05 -2.25
CA GLY A 166 -4.99 4.93 -2.69
C GLY A 166 -4.80 5.21 -4.18
N ALA A 167 -5.73 4.76 -5.02
CA ALA A 167 -5.71 5.03 -6.45
C ALA A 167 -5.82 6.54 -6.74
N ALA A 168 -6.73 7.24 -6.08
CA ALA A 168 -6.90 8.68 -6.20
C ALA A 168 -5.62 9.43 -5.75
N CYS A 169 -5.04 9.05 -4.62
CA CYS A 169 -3.79 9.63 -4.14
C CYS A 169 -2.63 9.37 -5.11
N SER A 170 -2.52 8.16 -5.65
CA SER A 170 -1.44 7.79 -6.59
C SER A 170 -1.49 8.61 -7.89
N VAL A 171 -2.70 8.95 -8.36
CA VAL A 171 -2.89 9.84 -9.51
C VAL A 171 -2.62 11.30 -9.15
N GLY A 172 -2.83 11.68 -7.89
CA GLY A 172 -2.62 13.04 -7.39
C GLY A 172 -1.16 13.41 -7.11
N TYR A 173 -0.27 12.45 -6.80
CA TYR A 173 1.13 12.74 -6.42
C TYR A 173 2.03 13.28 -7.54
N PRO A 174 1.97 12.83 -8.81
CA PRO A 174 2.95 13.16 -9.85
C PRO A 174 3.26 14.65 -10.00
N PRO A 175 2.28 15.59 -10.01
CA PRO A 175 2.57 17.01 -10.17
C PRO A 175 3.52 17.57 -9.10
N TYR A 176 3.39 17.08 -7.87
CA TYR A 176 4.20 17.53 -6.73
C TYR A 176 5.59 16.90 -6.73
N VAL A 177 5.70 15.62 -7.12
CA VAL A 177 6.99 14.90 -7.16
C VAL A 177 7.86 15.34 -8.33
N VAL A 178 7.26 15.89 -9.39
CA VAL A 178 8.01 16.53 -10.49
C VAL A 178 8.56 17.89 -10.05
N ARG A 179 7.80 18.66 -9.25
CA ARG A 179 8.17 19.99 -8.76
C ARG A 179 9.13 19.93 -7.57
N TYR A 180 8.90 19.01 -6.66
CA TYR A 180 9.67 18.81 -5.43
C TYR A 180 10.35 17.44 -5.42
N SER A 181 11.31 17.23 -4.50
CA SER A 181 11.89 15.89 -4.37
C SER A 181 10.90 14.91 -3.74
N ALA A 182 10.96 13.64 -4.17
CA ALA A 182 10.13 12.57 -3.60
C ALA A 182 10.26 12.47 -2.08
N LEU A 183 11.48 12.68 -1.55
CA LEU A 183 11.75 12.62 -0.11
C LEU A 183 10.98 13.72 0.65
N HIS A 184 11.02 14.96 0.18
CA HIS A 184 10.34 16.08 0.85
C HIS A 184 8.83 15.94 0.77
N VAL A 185 8.29 15.51 -0.39
CA VAL A 185 6.85 15.22 -0.55
C VAL A 185 6.40 14.09 0.38
N THR A 186 7.17 13.00 0.43
CA THR A 186 6.85 11.85 1.31
C THR A 186 6.91 12.24 2.77
N ALA A 187 7.96 12.95 3.20
CA ALA A 187 8.12 13.36 4.60
C ALA A 187 6.99 14.29 5.05
N LEU A 188 6.62 15.30 4.23
CA LEU A 188 5.51 16.19 4.55
C LEU A 188 4.18 15.46 4.60
N ALA A 189 3.90 14.64 3.58
CA ALA A 189 2.67 13.86 3.51
C ALA A 189 2.52 12.89 4.70
N MET A 190 3.62 12.21 5.07
CA MET A 190 3.65 11.28 6.19
C MET A 190 3.53 12.01 7.54
N LEU A 191 4.17 13.16 7.73
CA LEU A 191 4.06 13.96 8.94
C LEU A 191 2.60 14.37 9.21
N ILE A 192 1.92 14.90 8.18
CA ILE A 192 0.52 15.31 8.30
C ILE A 192 -0.39 14.10 8.55
N ALA A 193 -0.12 12.98 7.88
CA ALA A 193 -0.87 11.74 8.09
C ALA A 193 -0.67 11.17 9.49
N VAL A 194 0.53 11.23 10.05
CA VAL A 194 0.81 10.81 11.44
C VAL A 194 0.01 11.66 12.42
N GLY A 195 -0.07 12.98 12.21
CA GLY A 195 -0.93 13.85 13.02
C GLY A 195 -2.42 13.47 12.94
N PHE A 196 -2.91 13.16 11.73
CA PHE A 196 -4.27 12.66 11.52
C PHE A 196 -4.50 11.30 12.21
N LEU A 197 -3.57 10.37 12.07
CA LEU A 197 -3.64 9.05 12.73
C LEU A 197 -3.56 9.16 14.25
N ALA A 198 -2.76 10.10 14.78
CA ALA A 198 -2.74 10.39 16.23
C ALA A 198 -4.10 10.84 16.75
N ALA A 199 -4.81 11.68 16.01
CA ALA A 199 -6.16 12.11 16.39
C ALA A 199 -7.16 10.93 16.37
N LEU A 200 -7.08 10.05 15.39
CA LEU A 200 -7.91 8.84 15.34
C LEU A 200 -7.53 7.83 16.44
N ALA A 201 -6.24 7.63 16.70
CA ALA A 201 -5.75 6.77 17.79
C ALA A 201 -6.18 7.28 19.17
N ALA A 202 -6.27 8.60 19.37
CA ALA A 202 -6.85 9.17 20.57
C ALA A 202 -8.34 8.79 20.71
N GLY A 203 -9.09 8.76 19.61
CA GLY A 203 -10.48 8.28 19.59
C GLY A 203 -10.60 6.77 19.91
N GLU A 204 -9.60 5.97 19.58
CA GLU A 204 -9.50 4.54 19.97
C GLU A 204 -9.08 4.34 21.43
N GLY A 205 -8.76 5.41 22.17
CA GLY A 205 -8.33 5.35 23.56
C GLY A 205 -6.84 5.01 23.75
N PHE A 206 -6.05 5.01 22.68
CA PHE A 206 -4.64 4.61 22.69
C PHE A 206 -3.80 5.35 23.74
N PHE A 207 -4.01 6.65 23.90
CA PHE A 207 -3.25 7.47 24.85
C PHE A 207 -3.81 7.38 26.29
N SER A 208 -5.02 6.89 26.46
CA SER A 208 -5.65 6.73 27.78
C SER A 208 -5.35 5.37 28.41
N ALA A 209 -5.21 4.34 27.57
CA ALA A 209 -4.88 2.98 27.98
C ALA A 209 -3.83 2.42 27.02
N TRP A 210 -2.55 2.72 27.31
CA TRP A 210 -1.43 2.27 26.46
C TRP A 210 -1.43 0.75 26.37
N PRO A 211 -1.51 0.16 25.14
CA PRO A 211 -1.49 -1.29 24.97
C PRO A 211 -0.15 -1.87 25.43
N HIS A 212 -0.22 -3.00 26.14
CA HIS A 212 0.97 -3.75 26.50
C HIS A 212 1.37 -4.68 25.36
N PHE A 213 2.35 -4.27 24.57
CA PHE A 213 2.87 -5.08 23.48
C PHE A 213 3.96 -6.04 23.96
N SER A 214 3.87 -7.28 23.51
CA SER A 214 4.94 -8.27 23.66
C SER A 214 6.17 -7.89 22.83
N ALA A 215 7.31 -8.51 23.07
CA ALA A 215 8.54 -8.29 22.30
C ALA A 215 8.36 -8.59 20.80
N ILE A 216 7.54 -9.61 20.46
CA ILE A 216 7.24 -9.98 19.07
C ILE A 216 6.38 -8.90 18.40
N GLU A 217 5.38 -8.38 19.10
CA GLU A 217 4.52 -7.31 18.59
C GLU A 217 5.31 -6.02 18.37
N TRP A 218 6.20 -5.66 19.30
CA TRP A 218 7.14 -4.54 19.11
C TRP A 218 8.06 -4.74 17.92
N ALA A 219 8.63 -5.94 17.76
CA ALA A 219 9.46 -6.25 16.60
C ALA A 219 8.67 -6.12 15.28
N ALA A 220 7.40 -6.57 15.25
CA ALA A 220 6.53 -6.41 14.10
C ALA A 220 6.20 -4.93 13.83
N ILE A 221 5.86 -4.13 14.85
CA ILE A 221 5.60 -2.69 14.72
C ILE A 221 6.81 -1.96 14.13
N VAL A 222 8.00 -2.19 14.69
CA VAL A 222 9.25 -1.58 14.21
C VAL A 222 9.55 -2.00 12.77
N PHE A 223 9.43 -3.30 12.47
CA PHE A 223 9.62 -3.82 11.12
C PHE A 223 8.66 -3.16 10.12
N ILE A 224 7.36 -3.10 10.42
CA ILE A 224 6.35 -2.46 9.58
C ILE A 224 6.69 -0.97 9.41
N GLY A 225 7.04 -0.29 10.50
CA GLY A 225 7.33 1.14 10.49
C GLY A 225 8.55 1.47 9.61
N VAL A 226 9.68 0.83 9.84
CA VAL A 226 10.91 1.05 9.07
C VAL A 226 10.70 0.68 7.60
N SER A 227 10.12 -0.49 7.33
CA SER A 227 9.87 -0.94 5.96
C SER A 227 8.86 -0.05 5.24
N SER A 228 7.85 0.48 5.95
CA SER A 228 6.87 1.43 5.37
C SER A 228 7.52 2.77 5.02
N GLY A 229 8.37 3.33 5.88
CA GLY A 229 9.11 4.56 5.57
C GLY A 229 9.88 4.44 4.27
N ILE A 230 10.65 3.37 4.11
CA ILE A 230 11.42 3.07 2.89
C ILE A 230 10.46 2.80 1.71
N GLY A 231 9.47 1.95 1.90
CA GLY A 231 8.54 1.54 0.85
C GLY A 231 7.75 2.71 0.27
N PHE A 232 7.28 3.62 1.12
CA PHE A 232 6.56 4.80 0.64
C PHE A 232 7.44 5.84 -0.03
N PHE A 233 8.67 6.01 0.43
CA PHE A 233 9.64 6.80 -0.32
C PHE A 233 9.85 6.23 -1.73
N LEU A 234 10.04 4.91 -1.86
CA LEU A 234 10.18 4.23 -3.15
C LEU A 234 8.91 4.39 -4.01
N TRP A 235 7.74 4.30 -3.39
CA TRP A 235 6.45 4.49 -4.04
C TRP A 235 6.30 5.88 -4.65
N VAL A 236 6.47 6.93 -3.84
CA VAL A 236 6.36 8.32 -4.28
C VAL A 236 7.43 8.65 -5.32
N TYR A 237 8.66 8.12 -5.14
CA TYR A 237 9.73 8.25 -6.13
C TYR A 237 9.34 7.63 -7.48
N ALA A 238 8.71 6.45 -7.46
CA ALA A 238 8.26 5.77 -8.68
C ALA A 238 7.14 6.55 -9.38
N LEU A 239 6.17 7.08 -8.62
CA LEU A 239 5.07 7.90 -9.15
C LEU A 239 5.54 9.18 -9.85
N GLY A 240 6.68 9.74 -9.44
CA GLY A 240 7.28 10.90 -10.12
C GLY A 240 7.99 10.57 -11.44
N ARG A 241 8.16 9.28 -11.80
CA ARG A 241 8.99 8.85 -12.94
C ARG A 241 8.34 7.81 -13.84
N ALA A 242 7.20 7.29 -13.45
CA ALA A 242 6.43 6.32 -14.22
C ALA A 242 4.92 6.58 -14.07
N PRO A 243 4.10 6.22 -15.07
CA PRO A 243 2.65 6.36 -14.98
C PRO A 243 2.08 5.67 -13.74
N PRO A 244 1.17 6.31 -12.98
CA PRO A 244 0.61 5.76 -11.74
C PRO A 244 0.06 4.35 -11.90
N MET A 245 -0.62 4.07 -13.01
CA MET A 245 -1.14 2.75 -13.33
C MET A 245 -0.04 1.66 -13.33
N LEU A 246 1.11 1.93 -13.96
CA LEU A 246 2.22 0.97 -13.99
C LEU A 246 2.81 0.75 -12.59
N VAL A 247 2.95 1.82 -11.80
CA VAL A 247 3.47 1.74 -10.44
C VAL A 247 2.54 0.91 -9.56
N THR A 248 1.23 1.17 -9.64
CA THR A 248 0.23 0.47 -8.83
C THR A 248 0.09 -1.02 -9.17
N MET A 249 0.36 -1.42 -10.42
CA MET A 249 0.35 -2.85 -10.81
C MET A 249 1.37 -3.69 -10.03
N PHE A 250 2.49 -3.11 -9.59
CA PHE A 250 3.48 -3.82 -8.78
C PHE A 250 2.96 -4.20 -7.38
N LEU A 251 1.87 -3.58 -6.90
CA LEU A 251 1.19 -4.02 -5.69
C LEU A 251 0.58 -5.43 -5.83
N GLY A 252 0.34 -5.90 -7.04
CA GLY A 252 -0.03 -7.30 -7.30
C GLY A 252 1.01 -8.32 -6.81
N LEU A 253 2.25 -7.90 -6.55
CA LEU A 253 3.26 -8.75 -5.92
C LEU A 253 3.03 -8.94 -4.42
N SER A 254 2.30 -8.04 -3.76
CA SER A 254 2.13 -8.07 -2.30
C SER A 254 1.39 -9.32 -1.78
N PRO A 255 0.27 -9.80 -2.36
CA PRO A 255 -0.37 -11.04 -1.91
C PRO A 255 0.53 -12.26 -2.08
N ILE A 256 1.35 -12.25 -3.14
CA ILE A 256 2.28 -13.34 -3.44
C ILE A 256 3.41 -13.35 -2.42
N THR A 257 3.98 -12.18 -2.13
CA THR A 257 5.01 -12.04 -1.09
C THR A 257 4.46 -12.42 0.29
N ALA A 258 3.23 -12.04 0.59
CA ALA A 258 2.55 -12.45 1.83
C ALA A 258 2.36 -13.97 1.90
N THR A 259 1.98 -14.62 0.80
CA THR A 259 1.84 -16.08 0.74
C THR A 259 3.20 -16.77 0.91
N LEU A 260 4.23 -16.31 0.19
CA LEU A 260 5.60 -16.84 0.32
C LEU A 260 6.15 -16.66 1.73
N GLY A 261 5.99 -15.47 2.31
CA GLY A 261 6.40 -15.19 3.70
C GLY A 261 5.66 -16.08 4.70
N GLY A 262 4.35 -16.25 4.53
CA GLY A 262 3.54 -17.14 5.36
C GLY A 262 3.97 -18.61 5.25
N THR A 263 4.32 -19.10 4.05
CA THR A 263 4.79 -20.50 3.87
C THR A 263 6.17 -20.72 4.49
N LEU A 264 7.08 -19.77 4.33
CA LEU A 264 8.43 -19.84 4.90
C LEU A 264 8.40 -19.83 6.44
N LEU A 265 7.56 -18.94 7.04
CA LEU A 265 7.44 -18.82 8.49
C LEU A 265 6.68 -19.98 9.12
N LEU A 266 5.70 -20.56 8.39
CA LEU A 266 4.84 -21.63 8.90
C LEU A 266 5.25 -23.02 8.37
N SER A 267 6.35 -23.13 7.61
CA SER A 267 6.87 -24.37 6.99
C SER A 267 5.80 -25.11 6.18
N LYS A 268 4.84 -24.41 5.58
CA LYS A 268 3.77 -24.98 4.75
C LYS A 268 4.25 -25.10 3.31
N PRO A 269 3.84 -26.16 2.57
CA PRO A 269 4.19 -26.28 1.15
C PRO A 269 3.55 -25.13 0.36
N LEU A 270 4.28 -24.58 -0.61
CA LEU A 270 3.76 -23.57 -1.53
C LEU A 270 2.65 -24.18 -2.39
N PRO A 271 1.44 -23.62 -2.37
CA PRO A 271 0.37 -24.12 -3.21
C PRO A 271 0.68 -23.83 -4.69
N VAL A 272 0.36 -24.75 -5.58
CA VAL A 272 0.54 -24.58 -7.04
C VAL A 272 -0.21 -23.33 -7.54
N SER A 273 -1.38 -23.03 -6.95
CA SER A 273 -2.16 -21.83 -7.24
C SER A 273 -1.37 -20.53 -7.04
N ALA A 274 -0.50 -20.46 -6.02
CA ALA A 274 0.35 -19.28 -5.80
C ALA A 274 1.39 -19.11 -6.91
N LEU A 275 1.96 -20.22 -7.42
CA LEU A 275 2.93 -20.17 -8.54
C LEU A 275 2.24 -19.75 -9.84
N VAL A 276 1.07 -20.31 -10.14
CA VAL A 276 0.27 -19.92 -11.32
C VAL A 276 -0.15 -18.45 -11.21
N GLY A 277 -0.64 -18.04 -10.04
CA GLY A 277 -1.01 -16.65 -9.79
C GLY A 277 0.15 -15.68 -9.98
N LEU A 278 1.36 -16.03 -9.50
CA LEU A 278 2.58 -15.25 -9.71
C LEU A 278 2.91 -15.12 -11.21
N ALA A 279 2.83 -16.20 -11.95
CA ALA A 279 3.07 -16.18 -13.39
C ALA A 279 2.07 -15.26 -14.12
N CYS A 280 0.79 -15.28 -13.73
CA CYS A 280 -0.23 -14.38 -14.27
C CYS A 280 0.06 -12.90 -13.92
N VAL A 281 0.44 -12.58 -12.67
CA VAL A 281 0.79 -11.22 -12.26
C VAL A 281 2.00 -10.71 -13.04
N ILE A 282 3.07 -11.50 -13.15
CA ILE A 282 4.27 -11.13 -13.91
C ILE A 282 3.91 -10.92 -15.39
N SER A 283 3.14 -11.82 -15.98
CA SER A 283 2.69 -11.70 -17.38
C SER A 283 1.86 -10.45 -17.61
N GLY A 284 0.96 -10.12 -16.68
CA GLY A 284 0.15 -8.90 -16.70
C GLY A 284 1.01 -7.63 -16.64
N LEU A 285 2.01 -7.61 -15.75
CA LEU A 285 2.99 -6.53 -15.66
C LEU A 285 3.78 -6.35 -16.94
N LEU A 286 4.30 -7.46 -17.52
CA LEU A 286 5.06 -7.42 -18.76
C LEU A 286 4.21 -6.93 -19.95
N LEU A 287 2.93 -7.34 -20.01
CA LEU A 287 2.00 -6.89 -21.04
C LEU A 287 1.75 -5.38 -20.95
N ALA A 288 1.53 -4.85 -19.74
CA ALA A 288 1.34 -3.43 -19.51
C ALA A 288 2.60 -2.59 -19.78
N LEU A 289 3.79 -3.11 -19.43
CA LEU A 289 5.07 -2.44 -19.68
C LEU A 289 5.37 -2.32 -21.18
N ARG A 290 5.04 -3.35 -21.99
CA ARG A 290 5.20 -3.31 -23.46
C ARG A 290 4.27 -2.32 -24.14
N ALA A 291 3.14 -1.97 -23.52
CA ALA A 291 2.22 -0.98 -24.05
C ALA A 291 2.66 0.47 -23.79
N SER A 292 3.71 0.66 -23.00
CA SER A 292 4.24 1.97 -22.59
C SER A 292 5.46 2.41 -23.42
N LYS A 293 5.84 1.64 -24.46
CA LYS A 293 6.78 2.02 -25.51
C LYS A 293 6.03 2.58 -26.71
#